data_96d3b2e4bacfa20bea87c5d098b5fe37
#
_entry.id   96d3b2e4bacfa20bea87c5d098b5fe37
#
_cell.length_a   1.000
_cell.length_b   1.000
_cell.length_c   1.000
_cell.angle_alpha   90.00
_cell.angle_beta   90.00
_cell.angle_gamma   90.00
#
_symmetry.space_group_name_H-M   'P 1'
#
loop_
_entity.id
_entity.type
_entity.pdbx_description
1 polymer ?
#
loop_
_entity_poly.entity_id
_entity_poly.type
_entity_poly.pdbx_seq_one_letter_code
_entity_poly.pdbx_strand_id
1 'polypeptide(L)'
;TDRQTDRQTDRQTDRQTELSAIKLIQYVFGYVTLPMGSLFDFRNGLSKGKDFFGSGIPFIRYTDVYNNRFLKEEDITALVECTPAEIEKLGVHRGDVFFTRTSETAEDVGWSSVMLDDIGGCVFNGFTIKATPKTNYLLPEYCAFCFATEDFRKYVTSHCAFTTRASLTGKTIAEYQLAVPSIEKQQEIVNVLNKFHSICNDLSAGLPAEIEA
;
A
#
# COMPACT_ATOMS: atom_id res chain seq x y z
N THR A 1 -15.42 33.56 15.99
CA THR A 1 -16.27 32.37 15.71
C THR A 1 -16.69 32.34 14.25
N ASP A 2 -17.16 33.44 13.66
CA ASP A 2 -17.67 33.46 12.28
C ASP A 2 -16.63 33.05 11.21
N ARG A 3 -15.41 33.56 11.29
CA ARG A 3 -14.33 33.20 10.33
C ARG A 3 -13.89 31.72 10.33
N GLN A 4 -14.06 31.00 11.43
CA GLN A 4 -13.76 29.58 11.50
C GLN A 4 -14.89 28.76 10.88
N THR A 5 -16.13 29.18 11.07
CA THR A 5 -17.33 28.54 10.51
C THR A 5 -17.33 28.70 8.98
N ASP A 6 -17.05 29.89 8.47
CA ASP A 6 -16.97 30.17 7.04
C ASP A 6 -15.88 29.30 6.35
N ARG A 7 -14.69 29.20 6.95
CA ARG A 7 -13.61 28.33 6.41
C ARG A 7 -13.93 26.84 6.44
N GLN A 8 -14.74 26.38 7.39
CA GLN A 8 -15.18 24.99 7.43
C GLN A 8 -16.25 24.71 6.36
N THR A 9 -17.16 25.65 6.16
CA THR A 9 -18.21 25.56 5.13
C THR A 9 -17.60 25.57 3.74
N ASP A 10 -16.68 26.48 3.46
CA ASP A 10 -15.95 26.56 2.19
C ASP A 10 -15.23 25.24 1.88
N ARG A 11 -14.49 24.67 2.84
CA ARG A 11 -13.79 23.39 2.68
C ARG A 11 -14.75 22.21 2.44
N GLN A 12 -15.91 22.22 3.06
CA GLN A 12 -16.93 21.20 2.84
C GLN A 12 -17.53 21.30 1.43
N THR A 13 -17.81 22.52 0.97
CA THR A 13 -18.34 22.77 -0.37
C THR A 13 -17.33 22.38 -1.45
N ASP A 14 -16.04 22.73 -1.26
CA ASP A 14 -14.96 22.37 -2.17
C ASP A 14 -14.81 20.84 -2.28
N ARG A 15 -14.81 20.12 -1.17
CA ARG A 15 -14.76 18.64 -1.14
C ARG A 15 -15.97 18.00 -1.83
N GLN A 16 -17.16 18.55 -1.62
CA GLN A 16 -18.39 18.06 -2.26
C GLN A 16 -18.33 18.24 -3.79
N THR A 17 -17.80 19.36 -4.24
CA THR A 17 -17.62 19.68 -5.65
C THR A 17 -16.57 18.76 -6.30
N GLU A 18 -15.45 18.53 -5.63
CA GLU A 18 -14.39 17.61 -6.07
C GLU A 18 -14.92 16.17 -6.21
N LEU A 19 -15.64 15.68 -5.20
CA LEU A 19 -16.30 14.36 -5.22
C LEU A 19 -17.27 14.23 -6.39
N SER A 20 -18.03 15.26 -6.68
CA SER A 20 -18.99 15.27 -7.78
C SER A 20 -18.30 15.23 -9.15
N ALA A 21 -17.20 15.96 -9.30
CA ALA A 21 -16.40 15.95 -10.52
C ALA A 21 -15.74 14.58 -10.75
N ILE A 22 -15.14 13.97 -9.72
CA ILE A 22 -14.56 12.62 -9.80
C ILE A 22 -15.61 11.61 -10.24
N LYS A 23 -16.78 11.59 -9.62
CA LYS A 23 -17.88 10.67 -9.98
C LYS A 23 -18.36 10.87 -11.41
N LEU A 24 -18.44 12.12 -11.88
CA LEU A 24 -18.83 12.40 -13.25
C LEU A 24 -17.80 11.87 -14.25
N ILE A 25 -16.50 12.09 -13.99
CA ILE A 25 -15.42 11.58 -14.83
C ILE A 25 -15.44 10.03 -14.84
N GLN A 26 -15.59 9.40 -13.69
CA GLN A 26 -15.71 7.95 -13.57
C GLN A 26 -16.91 7.40 -14.35
N TYR A 27 -18.05 8.11 -14.32
CA TYR A 27 -19.24 7.72 -15.08
C TYR A 27 -19.04 7.79 -16.59
N VAL A 28 -18.37 8.85 -17.09
CA VAL A 28 -18.16 9.08 -18.53
C VAL A 28 -17.03 8.22 -19.09
N PHE A 29 -15.91 8.08 -18.37
CA PHE A 29 -14.68 7.45 -18.85
C PHE A 29 -14.39 6.10 -18.18
N GLY A 30 -15.17 5.68 -17.19
CA GLY A 30 -14.97 4.46 -16.43
C GLY A 30 -13.97 4.59 -15.26
N TYR A 31 -13.07 5.56 -15.29
CA TYR A 31 -12.10 5.84 -14.23
C TYR A 31 -11.60 7.28 -14.30
N VAL A 32 -10.98 7.74 -13.21
CA VAL A 32 -10.17 8.96 -13.17
C VAL A 32 -8.72 8.57 -12.88
N THR A 33 -7.76 9.30 -13.45
CA THR A 33 -6.34 9.11 -13.14
C THR A 33 -5.90 10.20 -12.16
N LEU A 34 -5.34 9.78 -11.02
CA LEU A 34 -4.90 10.67 -9.94
C LEU A 34 -3.46 10.34 -9.52
N PRO A 35 -2.62 11.35 -9.21
CA PRO A 35 -1.31 11.10 -8.64
C PRO A 35 -1.45 10.47 -7.25
N MET A 36 -0.62 9.47 -6.93
CA MET A 36 -0.67 8.79 -5.63
C MET A 36 -0.49 9.75 -4.45
N GLY A 37 0.24 10.85 -4.64
CA GLY A 37 0.39 11.89 -3.62
C GLY A 37 -0.91 12.61 -3.23
N SER A 38 -1.94 12.59 -4.09
CA SER A 38 -3.29 13.09 -3.73
C SER A 38 -4.12 12.05 -2.96
N LEU A 39 -3.79 10.78 -3.11
CA LEU A 39 -4.54 9.64 -2.53
C LEU A 39 -3.94 9.14 -1.22
N PHE A 40 -2.63 9.29 -1.02
CA PHE A 40 -1.88 8.72 0.10
C PHE A 40 -0.92 9.71 0.74
N ASP A 41 -0.70 9.53 2.05
CA ASP A 41 0.43 10.10 2.78
C ASP A 41 1.55 9.07 2.92
N PHE A 42 2.78 9.45 2.60
CA PHE A 42 3.93 8.55 2.61
C PHE A 42 4.81 8.75 3.84
N ARG A 43 5.27 7.64 4.42
CA ARG A 43 6.14 7.65 5.59
C ARG A 43 7.12 6.49 5.58
N ASN A 44 8.37 6.78 5.97
CA ASN A 44 9.38 5.74 6.21
C ASN A 44 9.17 5.10 7.59
N GLY A 45 9.52 3.81 7.70
CA GLY A 45 9.36 3.05 8.92
C GLY A 45 10.45 3.27 9.96
N LEU A 46 10.41 2.43 10.98
CA LEU A 46 11.27 2.46 12.16
C LEU A 46 12.69 2.00 11.83
N SER A 47 13.68 2.77 12.29
CA SER A 47 15.10 2.39 12.26
C SER A 47 15.60 2.27 13.68
N LYS A 48 15.93 1.04 14.12
CA LYS A 48 16.47 0.73 15.45
C LYS A 48 17.65 -0.24 15.37
N GLY A 49 18.45 -0.26 16.43
CA GLY A 49 19.51 -1.25 16.62
C GLY A 49 18.94 -2.65 16.88
N LYS A 50 19.80 -3.67 16.71
CA LYS A 50 19.39 -5.08 16.84
C LYS A 50 18.82 -5.43 18.22
N ASP A 51 19.27 -4.76 19.26
CA ASP A 51 18.91 -5.02 20.66
C ASP A 51 17.43 -4.73 21.00
N PHE A 52 16.74 -3.98 20.13
CA PHE A 52 15.33 -3.64 20.32
C PHE A 52 14.35 -4.65 19.70
N PHE A 53 14.87 -5.68 19.02
CA PHE A 53 14.03 -6.67 18.33
C PHE A 53 13.89 -7.97 19.16
N GLY A 54 12.72 -8.61 19.06
CA GLY A 54 12.42 -9.88 19.69
C GLY A 54 11.40 -9.79 20.84
N SER A 55 11.12 -8.59 21.34
CA SER A 55 10.12 -8.31 22.35
C SER A 55 9.36 -7.02 22.07
N GLY A 56 8.22 -6.81 22.72
CA GLY A 56 7.42 -5.59 22.60
C GLY A 56 6.17 -5.75 21.74
N ILE A 57 6.02 -4.91 20.71
CA ILE A 57 4.82 -4.83 19.87
C ILE A 57 5.02 -5.46 18.50
N PRO A 58 3.93 -5.83 17.79
CA PRO A 58 4.00 -6.37 16.43
C PRO A 58 4.77 -5.47 15.47
N PHE A 59 5.56 -6.09 14.60
CA PHE A 59 6.49 -5.39 13.71
C PHE A 59 6.52 -6.01 12.31
N ILE A 60 6.11 -5.23 11.30
CA ILE A 60 6.16 -5.64 9.90
C ILE A 60 7.60 -5.56 9.39
N ARG A 61 8.15 -6.71 8.99
CA ARG A 61 9.49 -6.81 8.39
C ARG A 61 9.47 -6.50 6.90
N TYR A 62 10.63 -6.25 6.34
CA TYR A 62 10.83 -6.16 4.90
C TYR A 62 10.34 -7.42 4.16
N THR A 63 10.68 -8.60 4.70
CA THR A 63 10.31 -9.89 4.12
C THR A 63 8.80 -10.14 4.13
N ASP A 64 8.08 -9.63 5.11
CA ASP A 64 6.62 -9.75 5.17
C ASP A 64 5.99 -8.98 4.01
N VAL A 65 6.50 -7.78 3.71
CA VAL A 65 6.06 -6.97 2.57
C VAL A 65 6.48 -7.59 1.22
N TYR A 66 7.70 -8.13 1.15
CA TYR A 66 8.24 -8.68 -0.09
C TYR A 66 7.51 -9.95 -0.54
N ASN A 67 7.15 -10.82 0.41
CA ASN A 67 6.62 -12.15 0.12
C ASN A 67 5.09 -12.20 0.04
N ASN A 68 4.38 -11.21 0.59
CA ASN A 68 2.93 -11.26 0.71
C ASN A 68 2.29 -10.09 -0.05
N ARG A 69 1.26 -10.36 -0.84
CA ARG A 69 0.41 -9.33 -1.46
C ARG A 69 -0.52 -8.68 -0.44
N PHE A 70 -0.98 -9.46 0.51
CA PHE A 70 -1.85 -9.05 1.61
C PHE A 70 -1.17 -9.37 2.93
N LEU A 71 -1.33 -8.50 3.91
CA LEU A 71 -0.90 -8.70 5.28
C LEU A 71 -2.11 -8.76 6.20
N LYS A 72 -2.09 -9.71 7.10
CA LYS A 72 -3.05 -9.87 8.18
C LYS A 72 -2.32 -9.95 9.51
N GLU A 73 -3.05 -9.86 10.62
CA GLU A 73 -2.48 -9.97 11.96
C GLU A 73 -1.69 -11.27 12.15
N GLU A 74 -2.20 -12.39 11.62
CA GLU A 74 -1.58 -13.71 11.70
C GLU A 74 -0.21 -13.83 11.00
N ASP A 75 0.07 -12.95 10.02
CA ASP A 75 1.33 -12.92 9.27
C ASP A 75 2.44 -12.18 10.04
N ILE A 76 2.08 -11.37 11.04
CA ILE A 76 3.02 -10.50 11.75
C ILE A 76 3.53 -11.18 13.01
N THR A 77 4.64 -11.89 12.88
CA THR A 77 5.24 -12.68 13.96
C THR A 77 6.43 -12.02 14.66
N ALA A 78 6.99 -10.97 14.06
CA ALA A 78 8.12 -10.25 14.62
C ALA A 78 7.67 -9.20 15.64
N LEU A 79 8.52 -8.94 16.64
CA LEU A 79 8.28 -7.97 17.70
C LEU A 79 9.41 -6.94 17.76
N VAL A 80 9.09 -5.72 18.23
CA VAL A 80 10.05 -4.65 18.46
C VAL A 80 9.64 -3.80 19.66
N GLU A 81 10.61 -3.36 20.44
CA GLU A 81 10.38 -2.40 21.52
C GLU A 81 10.24 -0.99 20.96
N CYS A 82 9.12 -0.35 21.28
CA CYS A 82 8.82 1.01 20.82
C CYS A 82 8.33 1.90 21.96
N THR A 83 8.64 3.18 21.85
CA THR A 83 8.05 4.21 22.69
C THR A 83 6.63 4.54 22.24
N PRO A 84 5.75 5.06 23.12
CA PRO A 84 4.40 5.48 22.73
C PRO A 84 4.39 6.49 21.56
N ALA A 85 5.37 7.40 21.51
CA ALA A 85 5.48 8.38 20.42
C ALA A 85 5.84 7.74 19.06
N GLU A 86 6.64 6.67 19.06
CA GLU A 86 6.95 5.92 17.84
C GLU A 86 5.72 5.15 17.36
N ILE A 87 4.95 4.56 18.27
CA ILE A 87 3.70 3.86 17.96
C ILE A 87 2.68 4.82 17.35
N GLU A 88 2.47 5.97 17.98
CA GLU A 88 1.57 7.00 17.47
C GLU A 88 1.99 7.48 16.07
N LYS A 89 3.28 7.67 15.84
CA LYS A 89 3.82 8.15 14.58
C LYS A 89 3.80 7.12 13.46
N LEU A 90 4.06 5.85 13.77
CA LEU A 90 4.30 4.77 12.81
C LEU A 90 3.21 3.68 12.84
N GLY A 91 2.14 3.90 13.57
CA GLY A 91 1.04 2.96 13.69
C GLY A 91 0.52 2.48 12.33
N VAL A 92 0.13 1.22 12.29
CA VAL A 92 -0.37 0.51 11.11
C VAL A 92 -1.87 0.35 11.23
N HIS A 93 -2.58 0.60 10.14
CA HIS A 93 -4.04 0.49 10.06
C HIS A 93 -4.46 -0.26 8.80
N ARG A 94 -5.67 -0.79 8.81
CA ARG A 94 -6.28 -1.39 7.63
C ARG A 94 -6.26 -0.40 6.46
N GLY A 95 -5.85 -0.90 5.28
CA GLY A 95 -5.73 -0.10 4.08
C GLY A 95 -4.37 0.58 3.88
N ASP A 96 -3.48 0.55 4.88
CA ASP A 96 -2.10 0.97 4.68
C ASP A 96 -1.42 0.07 3.64
N VAL A 97 -0.72 0.70 2.71
CA VAL A 97 0.08 0.02 1.67
C VAL A 97 1.55 0.17 1.99
N PHE A 98 2.28 -0.94 1.98
CA PHE A 98 3.73 -0.94 2.21
C PHE A 98 4.46 -1.21 0.91
N PHE A 99 5.60 -0.55 0.71
CA PHE A 99 6.49 -0.76 -0.43
C PHE A 99 7.90 -1.06 0.06
N THR A 100 8.57 -2.05 -0.53
CA THR A 100 10.00 -2.26 -0.29
C THR A 100 10.79 -1.05 -0.79
N ARG A 101 11.67 -0.51 0.08
CA ARG A 101 12.33 0.77 -0.15
C ARG A 101 13.71 0.63 -0.78
N THR A 102 14.48 -0.36 -0.36
CA THR A 102 15.89 -0.49 -0.72
C THR A 102 16.21 -1.95 -1.01
N SER A 103 16.89 -2.23 -2.12
CA SER A 103 17.36 -3.56 -2.47
C SER A 103 18.69 -3.50 -3.20
N GLU A 104 19.30 -4.65 -3.43
CA GLU A 104 20.52 -4.77 -4.22
C GLU A 104 20.24 -4.61 -5.72
N THR A 105 19.02 -4.94 -6.16
CA THR A 105 18.57 -4.82 -7.54
C THR A 105 17.39 -3.86 -7.66
N ALA A 106 17.20 -3.27 -8.83
CA ALA A 106 16.06 -2.40 -9.12
C ALA A 106 14.74 -3.18 -9.19
N GLU A 107 14.82 -4.44 -9.58
CA GLU A 107 13.68 -5.36 -9.71
C GLU A 107 13.05 -5.70 -8.37
N ASP A 108 13.82 -5.67 -7.29
CA ASP A 108 13.36 -6.00 -5.94
C ASP A 108 12.83 -4.82 -5.14
N VAL A 109 12.95 -3.59 -5.68
CA VAL A 109 12.43 -2.38 -5.06
C VAL A 109 10.96 -2.17 -5.43
N GLY A 110 10.16 -1.63 -4.51
CA GLY A 110 8.75 -1.28 -4.74
C GLY A 110 7.80 -2.46 -4.82
N TRP A 111 8.20 -3.65 -4.36
CA TRP A 111 7.22 -4.71 -4.06
C TRP A 111 6.29 -4.24 -2.98
N SER A 112 5.02 -4.56 -3.12
CA SER A 112 3.99 -3.99 -2.26
C SER A 112 3.15 -5.02 -1.56
N SER A 113 2.69 -4.65 -0.37
CA SER A 113 1.72 -5.41 0.43
C SER A 113 0.71 -4.47 1.04
N VAL A 114 -0.51 -4.95 1.23
CA VAL A 114 -1.61 -4.16 1.79
C VAL A 114 -2.09 -4.79 3.08
N MET A 115 -2.21 -3.97 4.14
CA MET A 115 -2.75 -4.41 5.42
C MET A 115 -4.27 -4.56 5.34
N LEU A 116 -4.77 -5.73 5.70
CA LEU A 116 -6.21 -6.03 5.70
C LEU A 116 -6.84 -5.98 7.08
N ASP A 117 -6.03 -5.92 8.15
CA ASP A 117 -6.50 -5.89 9.53
C ASP A 117 -6.08 -4.59 10.24
N ASP A 118 -6.78 -4.25 11.32
CA ASP A 118 -6.35 -3.23 12.26
C ASP A 118 -5.63 -3.90 13.42
N ILE A 119 -4.31 -3.70 13.49
CA ILE A 119 -3.46 -4.26 14.54
C ILE A 119 -3.09 -3.16 15.53
N GLY A 120 -3.59 -3.25 16.75
CA GLY A 120 -3.26 -2.28 17.81
C GLY A 120 -1.76 -2.26 18.11
N GLY A 121 -1.16 -1.07 17.97
CA GLY A 121 0.25 -0.84 18.31
C GLY A 121 1.28 -1.41 17.34
N CYS A 122 0.88 -1.95 16.18
CA CYS A 122 1.82 -2.44 15.17
C CYS A 122 2.60 -1.30 14.51
N VAL A 123 3.88 -1.52 14.22
CA VAL A 123 4.77 -0.62 13.47
C VAL A 123 5.49 -1.37 12.35
N PHE A 124 6.29 -0.69 11.52
CA PHE A 124 6.90 -1.28 10.34
C PHE A 124 8.38 -0.86 10.15
N ASN A 125 9.10 -1.66 9.37
CA ASN A 125 10.54 -1.57 9.15
C ASN A 125 10.95 -0.32 8.36
N GLY A 126 12.10 0.26 8.69
CA GLY A 126 12.69 1.42 8.00
C GLY A 126 13.15 1.18 6.57
N PHE A 127 13.25 -0.09 6.14
CA PHE A 127 13.50 -0.46 4.75
C PHE A 127 12.21 -0.59 3.92
N THR A 128 11.09 -0.17 4.47
CA THR A 128 9.81 -0.06 3.79
C THR A 128 9.26 1.37 3.85
N ILE A 129 8.42 1.70 2.89
CA ILE A 129 7.65 2.95 2.85
C ILE A 129 6.20 2.59 3.05
N LYS A 130 5.53 3.24 3.98
CA LYS A 130 4.09 3.14 4.18
C LYS A 130 3.38 4.25 3.43
N ALA A 131 2.32 3.91 2.70
CA ALA A 131 1.36 4.82 2.10
C ALA A 131 0.02 4.67 2.83
N THR A 132 -0.37 5.68 3.59
CA THR A 132 -1.65 5.71 4.32
C THR A 132 -2.71 6.41 3.48
N PRO A 133 -3.88 5.79 3.22
CA PRO A 133 -4.94 6.43 2.46
C PRO A 133 -5.43 7.73 3.10
N LYS A 134 -5.56 8.79 2.29
CA LYS A 134 -6.18 10.08 2.68
C LYS A 134 -7.66 10.15 2.35
N THR A 135 -8.12 9.23 1.51
CA THR A 135 -9.46 9.22 0.95
C THR A 135 -10.03 7.79 0.98
N ASN A 136 -11.32 7.66 0.77
CA ASN A 136 -12.02 6.39 0.63
C ASN A 136 -12.29 6.02 -0.84
N TYR A 137 -11.50 6.54 -1.78
CA TYR A 137 -11.68 6.29 -3.22
C TYR A 137 -11.14 4.93 -3.66
N LEU A 138 -10.37 4.25 -2.82
CA LEU A 138 -9.70 3.01 -3.13
C LEU A 138 -10.04 1.92 -2.11
N LEU A 139 -10.37 0.74 -2.61
CA LEU A 139 -10.42 -0.47 -1.79
C LEU A 139 -9.00 -0.97 -1.52
N PRO A 140 -8.69 -1.40 -0.29
CA PRO A 140 -7.38 -1.98 0.04
C PRO A 140 -7.00 -3.13 -0.90
N GLU A 141 -7.92 -4.04 -1.16
CA GLU A 141 -7.72 -5.20 -2.02
C GLU A 141 -7.44 -4.79 -3.48
N TYR A 142 -8.07 -3.71 -3.97
CA TYR A 142 -7.80 -3.16 -5.31
C TYR A 142 -6.38 -2.60 -5.41
N CYS A 143 -5.92 -1.89 -4.37
CA CYS A 143 -4.56 -1.36 -4.31
C CYS A 143 -3.49 -2.46 -4.45
N ALA A 144 -3.70 -3.61 -3.80
CA ALA A 144 -2.77 -4.73 -3.86
C ALA A 144 -2.57 -5.28 -5.29
N PHE A 145 -3.59 -5.21 -6.13
CA PHE A 145 -3.48 -5.60 -7.54
C PHE A 145 -2.89 -4.50 -8.41
N CYS A 146 -3.23 -3.23 -8.16
CA CYS A 146 -2.68 -2.10 -8.92
C CYS A 146 -1.16 -2.04 -8.85
N PHE A 147 -0.58 -2.23 -7.67
CA PHE A 147 0.87 -2.14 -7.47
C PHE A 147 1.62 -3.43 -7.85
N ALA A 148 0.91 -4.48 -8.27
CA ALA A 148 1.49 -5.68 -8.88
C ALA A 148 1.50 -5.62 -10.42
N THR A 149 0.93 -4.57 -11.04
CA THR A 149 0.87 -4.44 -12.49
C THR A 149 2.26 -4.20 -13.10
N GLU A 150 2.41 -4.63 -14.35
CA GLU A 150 3.64 -4.39 -15.12
C GLU A 150 3.95 -2.89 -15.27
N ASP A 151 2.92 -2.05 -15.44
CA ASP A 151 3.08 -0.60 -15.56
C ASP A 151 3.65 0.02 -14.29
N PHE A 152 3.14 -0.36 -13.11
CA PHE A 152 3.69 0.09 -11.85
C PHE A 152 5.13 -0.43 -11.64
N ARG A 153 5.39 -1.69 -11.97
CA ARG A 153 6.74 -2.27 -11.88
C ARG A 153 7.74 -1.54 -12.78
N LYS A 154 7.39 -1.27 -14.04
CA LYS A 154 8.20 -0.47 -14.97
C LYS A 154 8.43 0.94 -14.45
N TYR A 155 7.40 1.58 -13.90
CA TYR A 155 7.55 2.90 -13.31
C TYR A 155 8.58 2.89 -12.17
N VAL A 156 8.45 1.97 -11.22
CA VAL A 156 9.35 1.87 -10.07
C VAL A 156 10.79 1.61 -10.50
N THR A 157 11.02 0.63 -11.37
CA THR A 157 12.38 0.28 -11.82
C THR A 157 13.05 1.40 -12.61
N SER A 158 12.27 2.18 -13.39
CA SER A 158 12.80 3.32 -14.16
C SER A 158 13.02 4.58 -13.34
N HIS A 159 12.38 4.72 -12.17
CA HIS A 159 12.46 5.93 -11.33
C HIS A 159 13.16 5.70 -9.98
N CYS A 160 13.59 4.48 -9.66
CA CYS A 160 14.40 4.25 -8.48
C CYS A 160 15.81 4.84 -8.69
N ALA A 161 16.37 5.41 -7.64
CA ALA A 161 17.76 5.84 -7.64
C ALA A 161 18.66 4.62 -7.44
N PHE A 162 19.70 4.47 -8.26
CA PHE A 162 20.68 3.40 -8.14
C PHE A 162 22.09 3.98 -7.96
N THR A 163 22.67 3.71 -6.83
CA THR A 163 24.09 4.02 -6.55
C THR A 163 24.81 2.72 -6.20
N THR A 164 24.97 2.41 -4.92
CA THR A 164 25.44 1.09 -4.45
C THR A 164 24.27 0.11 -4.33
N ARG A 165 23.08 0.63 -4.10
CA ARG A 165 21.81 -0.11 -3.98
C ARG A 165 20.70 0.67 -4.68
N ALA A 166 19.73 -0.06 -5.20
CA ALA A 166 18.49 0.55 -5.66
C ALA A 166 17.71 1.11 -4.49
N SER A 167 17.18 2.31 -4.63
CA SER A 167 16.36 2.94 -3.59
C SER A 167 15.18 3.70 -4.16
N LEU A 168 14.05 3.59 -3.46
CA LEU A 168 12.79 4.24 -3.78
C LEU A 168 12.44 5.25 -2.68
N THR A 169 11.81 6.35 -3.04
CA THR A 169 11.35 7.36 -2.09
C THR A 169 9.83 7.51 -2.14
N GLY A 170 9.23 7.93 -1.03
CA GLY A 170 7.81 8.26 -1.00
C GLY A 170 7.45 9.35 -2.01
N LYS A 171 8.36 10.30 -2.28
CA LYS A 171 8.16 11.34 -3.31
C LYS A 171 8.04 10.72 -4.71
N THR A 172 8.92 9.78 -5.06
CA THR A 172 8.87 9.07 -6.33
C THR A 172 7.54 8.32 -6.51
N ILE A 173 7.10 7.59 -5.47
CA ILE A 173 5.82 6.87 -5.53
C ILE A 173 4.65 7.85 -5.64
N ALA A 174 4.71 9.00 -4.98
CA ALA A 174 3.66 10.02 -4.98
C ALA A 174 3.36 10.59 -6.38
N GLU A 175 4.32 10.56 -7.29
CA GLU A 175 4.18 11.06 -8.67
C GLU A 175 3.51 10.04 -9.63
N TYR A 176 3.43 8.74 -9.25
CA TYR A 176 2.78 7.73 -10.07
C TYR A 176 1.30 8.03 -10.25
N GLN A 177 0.82 7.90 -11.49
CA GLN A 177 -0.57 8.15 -11.88
C GLN A 177 -1.38 6.87 -11.78
N LEU A 178 -2.27 6.81 -10.78
CA LEU A 178 -3.11 5.65 -10.51
C LEU A 178 -4.50 5.82 -11.13
N ALA A 179 -4.97 4.80 -11.84
CA ALA A 179 -6.34 4.73 -12.31
C ALA A 179 -7.29 4.37 -11.15
N VAL A 180 -8.29 5.20 -10.97
CA VAL A 180 -9.28 5.10 -9.88
C VAL A 180 -10.67 4.94 -10.49
N PRO A 181 -11.15 3.69 -10.72
CA PRO A 181 -12.55 3.41 -11.08
C PRO A 181 -13.49 3.66 -9.91
N SER A 182 -14.80 3.57 -10.14
CA SER A 182 -15.76 3.58 -9.04
C SER A 182 -15.54 2.41 -8.08
N ILE A 183 -15.98 2.54 -6.83
CA ILE A 183 -15.81 1.48 -5.81
C ILE A 183 -16.47 0.17 -6.26
N GLU A 184 -17.63 0.25 -6.90
CA GLU A 184 -18.33 -0.92 -7.44
C GLU A 184 -17.49 -1.62 -8.50
N LYS A 185 -16.85 -0.85 -9.40
CA LYS A 185 -15.98 -1.40 -10.43
C LYS A 185 -14.68 -1.98 -9.86
N GLN A 186 -14.12 -1.36 -8.83
CA GLN A 186 -12.99 -1.92 -8.10
C GLN A 186 -13.35 -3.28 -7.49
N GLN A 187 -14.53 -3.39 -6.86
CA GLN A 187 -14.99 -4.66 -6.26
C GLN A 187 -15.19 -5.75 -7.32
N GLU A 188 -15.73 -5.43 -8.51
CA GLU A 188 -15.82 -6.37 -9.62
C GLU A 188 -14.44 -6.88 -10.03
N ILE A 189 -13.46 -5.98 -10.20
CA ILE A 189 -12.08 -6.31 -10.57
C ILE A 189 -11.46 -7.22 -9.50
N VAL A 190 -11.57 -6.87 -8.24
CA VAL A 190 -11.04 -7.66 -7.10
C VAL A 190 -11.65 -9.06 -7.09
N ASN A 191 -12.96 -9.18 -7.27
CA ASN A 191 -13.65 -10.47 -7.29
C ASN A 191 -13.14 -11.37 -8.43
N VAL A 192 -12.93 -10.81 -9.62
CA VAL A 192 -12.38 -11.55 -10.77
C VAL A 192 -10.96 -12.00 -10.50
N LEU A 193 -10.09 -11.08 -10.03
CA LEU A 193 -8.68 -11.36 -9.79
C LEU A 193 -8.46 -12.37 -8.65
N ASN A 194 -9.28 -12.31 -7.59
CA ASN A 194 -9.23 -13.30 -6.52
C ASN A 194 -9.63 -14.71 -7.00
N LYS A 195 -10.63 -14.82 -7.88
CA LYS A 195 -11.00 -16.10 -8.48
C LYS A 195 -9.86 -16.68 -9.33
N PHE A 196 -9.21 -15.86 -10.15
CA PHE A 196 -8.04 -16.30 -10.91
C PHE A 196 -6.89 -16.75 -10.01
N HIS A 197 -6.60 -15.99 -8.96
CA HIS A 197 -5.55 -16.34 -8.01
C HIS A 197 -5.83 -17.69 -7.32
N SER A 198 -7.07 -17.93 -6.89
CA SER A 198 -7.48 -19.23 -6.33
C SER A 198 -7.26 -20.37 -7.32
N ILE A 199 -7.74 -20.22 -8.56
CA ILE A 199 -7.58 -21.25 -9.60
C ILE A 199 -6.09 -21.54 -9.87
N CYS A 200 -5.25 -20.51 -9.96
CA CYS A 200 -3.80 -20.71 -10.18
C CYS A 200 -3.14 -21.45 -9.01
N ASN A 201 -3.51 -21.14 -7.78
CA ASN A 201 -2.99 -21.82 -6.60
C ASN A 201 -3.45 -23.28 -6.53
N ASP A 202 -4.71 -23.56 -6.84
CA ASP A 202 -5.27 -24.92 -6.87
C ASP A 202 -4.58 -25.78 -7.95
N LEU A 203 -4.32 -25.20 -9.14
CA LEU A 203 -3.58 -25.86 -10.20
C LEU A 203 -2.12 -26.14 -9.81
N SER A 204 -1.45 -25.19 -9.16
CA SER A 204 -0.07 -25.35 -8.71
C SER A 204 0.07 -26.39 -7.59
N ALA A 205 -0.94 -26.54 -6.74
CA ALA A 205 -0.99 -27.55 -5.70
C ALA A 205 -1.29 -28.97 -6.26
N GLY A 206 -1.97 -29.06 -7.42
CA GLY A 206 -2.34 -30.32 -8.06
C GLY A 206 -1.33 -30.91 -9.04
N LEU A 207 -0.32 -30.12 -9.48
CA LEU A 207 0.64 -30.53 -10.52
C LEU A 207 1.95 -31.22 -10.06
N PRO A 208 2.35 -31.30 -8.79
CA PRO A 208 3.67 -31.83 -8.44
C PRO A 208 3.83 -33.36 -8.59
N ALA A 209 2.78 -34.13 -8.87
CA ALA A 209 2.84 -35.59 -8.78
C ALA A 209 3.01 -36.35 -10.13
N GLU A 210 2.91 -35.70 -11.27
CA GLU A 210 2.89 -36.39 -12.58
C GLU A 210 4.08 -36.09 -13.51
N ILE A 211 5.05 -35.28 -13.12
CA ILE A 211 6.20 -34.92 -13.99
C ILE A 211 7.49 -35.66 -13.62
N GLU A 212 7.52 -36.47 -12.58
CA GLU A 212 8.66 -37.35 -12.23
C GLU A 212 8.39 -38.85 -12.57
N ALA A 213 7.96 -39.13 -13.77
CA ALA A 213 7.89 -40.49 -14.28
C ALA A 213 8.61 -40.63 -15.65
#